data_4f0f939f1821e9dbefc1c5dbe81bd2fc
#
_entry.id   4f0f939f1821e9dbefc1c5dbe81bd2fc
#
_cell.length_a   1.000
_cell.length_b   1.000
_cell.length_c   1.000
_cell.angle_alpha   90.00
_cell.angle_beta   90.00
_cell.angle_gamma   90.00
#
_symmetry.space_group_name_H-M   'P 1'
#
loop_
_entity.id
_entity.type
_entity.pdbx_description
1 polymer ?
#
loop_
_entity_poly.entity_id
_entity_poly.type
_entity_poly.pdbx_seq_one_letter_code
_entity_poly.pdbx_strand_id
1 'polypeptide(L)'
;RLAGGYQYEELASNDSLSRLLTLGPEWHSQRPGGWQRVLSVKWQREEYRLGDDSGLSTLLMPGVSYSLLRSDNRLDPNQGYRVQFDLRGAVDGVLSDANVLHGNVMLKGLTTVFDNHRLLGRVQFGGTETNGFSAVPPSLRFFAGGDQSVRGYDYQSLSPENNRGDKIGGRYLFAASVEYQYSLTDKWRLATFIDQGNSFNSLDIPTLKTGVGFGVRWVSPVGPLRLDLAHALDDDGGVRLHFSMGPEL
;
A
#
# COMPACT_ATOMS: atom_id res chain seq x y z
N ARG A 1 -5.88 -2.82 24.02
CA ARG A 1 -5.87 -4.27 23.78
C ARG A 1 -4.46 -4.76 23.53
N LEU A 2 -4.20 -6.04 23.74
CA LEU A 2 -2.99 -6.70 23.26
C LEU A 2 -3.26 -7.18 21.83
N ALA A 3 -2.34 -6.88 20.90
CA ALA A 3 -2.39 -7.33 19.52
C ALA A 3 -1.16 -8.20 19.24
N GLY A 4 -1.36 -9.25 18.45
CA GLY A 4 -0.27 -10.09 17.95
C GLY A 4 -0.59 -10.57 16.56
N GLY A 5 0.42 -10.80 15.75
CA GLY A 5 0.28 -11.28 14.39
C GLY A 5 1.51 -12.06 13.95
N TYR A 6 1.28 -13.03 13.09
CA TYR A 6 2.31 -13.73 12.33
C TYR A 6 2.00 -13.58 10.86
N GLN A 7 2.99 -13.18 10.09
CA GLN A 7 2.88 -13.05 8.63
C GLN A 7 4.02 -13.85 8.00
N TYR A 8 3.68 -14.66 7.01
CA TYR A 8 4.60 -15.34 6.13
C TYR A 8 4.37 -14.85 4.71
N GLU A 9 5.40 -14.39 4.04
CA GLU A 9 5.34 -13.95 2.66
C GLU A 9 6.54 -14.52 1.92
N GLU A 10 6.29 -15.14 0.77
CA GLU A 10 7.29 -15.67 -0.14
C GLU A 10 6.93 -15.27 -1.56
N LEU A 11 7.81 -14.55 -2.23
CA LEU A 11 7.64 -14.09 -3.61
C LEU A 11 8.76 -14.66 -4.47
N ALA A 12 8.44 -15.68 -5.23
CA ALA A 12 9.39 -16.32 -6.15
C ALA A 12 9.92 -15.34 -7.21
N SER A 13 9.10 -14.36 -7.60
CA SER A 13 9.48 -13.32 -8.56
C SER A 13 10.63 -12.40 -8.09
N ASN A 14 10.81 -12.29 -6.77
CA ASN A 14 11.79 -11.40 -6.15
C ASN A 14 12.84 -12.14 -5.32
N ASP A 15 12.87 -13.48 -5.36
CA ASP A 15 13.63 -14.35 -4.44
C ASP A 15 13.57 -13.84 -2.99
N SER A 16 12.36 -13.52 -2.55
CA SER A 16 12.12 -12.92 -1.25
C SER A 16 11.37 -13.88 -0.34
N LEU A 17 11.80 -13.90 0.93
CA LEU A 17 11.15 -14.60 2.02
C LEU A 17 11.08 -13.66 3.20
N SER A 18 9.91 -13.52 3.81
CA SER A 18 9.72 -12.80 5.06
C SER A 18 8.87 -13.60 6.03
N ARG A 19 9.36 -13.76 7.25
CA ARG A 19 8.64 -14.34 8.40
C ARG A 19 8.61 -13.33 9.51
N LEU A 20 7.50 -12.61 9.61
CA LEU A 20 7.32 -11.52 10.56
C LEU A 20 6.43 -11.97 11.73
N LEU A 21 6.94 -11.86 12.93
CA LEU A 21 6.19 -11.97 14.18
C LEU A 21 6.06 -10.60 14.82
N THR A 22 4.85 -10.21 15.18
CA THR A 22 4.56 -8.95 15.87
C THR A 22 3.78 -9.19 17.15
N LEU A 23 4.14 -8.50 18.23
CA LEU A 23 3.44 -8.51 19.51
C LEU A 23 3.47 -7.12 20.14
N GLY A 24 2.37 -6.69 20.74
CA GLY A 24 2.40 -5.45 21.51
C GLY A 24 1.04 -4.88 21.84
N PRO A 25 1.00 -3.94 22.80
CA PRO A 25 -0.22 -3.24 23.18
C PRO A 25 -0.61 -2.19 22.14
N GLU A 26 -1.92 -2.08 21.95
CA GLU A 26 -2.55 -1.02 21.15
C GLU A 26 -3.63 -0.31 21.95
N TRP A 27 -3.64 1.01 21.85
CA TRP A 27 -4.68 1.87 22.44
C TRP A 27 -5.45 2.58 21.34
N HIS A 28 -6.70 2.17 21.15
CA HIS A 28 -7.63 2.75 20.21
C HIS A 28 -8.44 3.86 20.88
N SER A 29 -8.55 5.00 20.25
CA SER A 29 -9.34 6.12 20.71
C SER A 29 -10.00 6.87 19.55
N GLN A 30 -11.24 7.30 19.75
CA GLN A 30 -11.88 8.23 18.84
C GLN A 30 -11.57 9.66 19.26
N ARG A 31 -11.35 10.51 18.27
CA ARG A 31 -11.09 11.94 18.44
C ARG A 31 -12.23 12.78 17.86
N PRO A 32 -12.37 14.04 18.27
CA PRO A 32 -13.33 14.95 17.67
C PRO A 32 -13.20 14.97 16.14
N GLY A 33 -14.32 15.15 15.45
CA GLY A 33 -14.34 15.12 13.99
C GLY A 33 -14.30 13.72 13.37
N GLY A 34 -14.50 12.65 14.17
CA GLY A 34 -14.59 11.26 13.67
C GLY A 34 -13.25 10.60 13.38
N TRP A 35 -12.13 11.23 13.75
CA TRP A 35 -10.81 10.65 13.64
C TRP A 35 -10.65 9.45 14.58
N GLN A 36 -10.14 8.36 14.06
CA GLN A 36 -9.67 7.22 14.85
C GLN A 36 -8.16 7.36 15.05
N ARG A 37 -7.71 7.21 16.28
CA ARG A 37 -6.29 7.20 16.64
C ARG A 37 -5.95 5.86 17.27
N VAL A 38 -4.87 5.26 16.81
CA VAL A 38 -4.25 4.09 17.44
C VAL A 38 -2.84 4.48 17.88
N LEU A 39 -2.57 4.34 19.17
CA LEU A 39 -1.21 4.36 19.71
C LEU A 39 -0.79 2.91 19.91
N SER A 40 0.41 2.55 19.50
CA SER A 40 0.92 1.20 19.62
C SER A 40 2.38 1.17 20.07
N VAL A 41 2.75 0.11 20.75
CA VAL A 41 4.16 -0.26 20.93
C VAL A 41 4.27 -1.71 20.49
N LYS A 42 4.87 -1.95 19.32
CA LYS A 42 4.97 -3.28 18.74
C LYS A 42 6.41 -3.75 18.80
N TRP A 43 6.63 -4.87 19.45
CA TRP A 43 7.84 -5.64 19.27
C TRP A 43 7.65 -6.51 18.04
N GLN A 44 8.58 -6.42 17.08
CA GLN A 44 8.58 -7.22 15.87
C GLN A 44 9.92 -7.95 15.71
N ARG A 45 9.83 -9.18 15.22
CA ARG A 45 10.98 -9.99 14.82
C ARG A 45 10.72 -10.54 13.43
N GLU A 46 11.62 -10.24 12.52
CA GLU A 46 11.50 -10.63 11.12
C GLU A 46 12.77 -11.35 10.66
N GLU A 47 12.59 -12.60 10.25
CA GLU A 47 13.58 -13.36 9.51
C GLU A 47 13.30 -13.16 8.03
N TYR A 48 14.30 -12.70 7.27
CA TYR A 48 14.09 -12.36 5.87
C TYR A 48 15.25 -12.76 4.97
N ARG A 49 14.91 -12.98 3.70
CA ARG A 49 15.82 -13.03 2.56
C ARG A 49 15.22 -12.17 1.45
N LEU A 50 16.01 -11.31 0.85
CA LEU A 50 15.61 -10.41 -0.22
C LEU A 50 16.78 -10.22 -1.19
N GLY A 51 16.78 -11.00 -2.28
CA GLY A 51 17.94 -11.14 -3.15
C GLY A 51 19.16 -11.62 -2.37
N ASP A 52 20.22 -10.83 -2.37
CA ASP A 52 21.47 -11.12 -1.63
C ASP A 52 21.40 -10.76 -0.14
N ASP A 53 20.45 -9.91 0.26
CA ASP A 53 20.27 -9.51 1.66
C ASP A 53 19.51 -10.60 2.41
N SER A 54 20.06 -11.06 3.52
CA SER A 54 19.35 -11.94 4.45
C SER A 54 19.70 -11.59 5.87
N GLY A 55 18.77 -11.75 6.77
CA GLY A 55 18.99 -11.39 8.15
C GLY A 55 17.83 -11.71 9.08
N LEU A 56 18.09 -11.40 10.33
CA LEU A 56 17.10 -11.40 11.40
C LEU A 56 17.08 -9.99 11.99
N SER A 57 15.94 -9.34 11.90
CA SER A 57 15.74 -8.02 12.48
C SER A 57 14.80 -8.09 13.66
N THR A 58 15.17 -7.42 14.74
CA THR A 58 14.33 -7.28 15.94
C THR A 58 14.17 -5.80 16.23
N LEU A 59 12.93 -5.33 16.33
CA LEU A 59 12.62 -3.91 16.49
C LEU A 59 11.51 -3.73 17.53
N LEU A 60 11.69 -2.79 18.44
CA LEU A 60 10.62 -2.26 19.28
C LEU A 60 10.15 -0.94 18.68
N MET A 61 8.94 -0.95 18.14
CA MET A 61 8.40 0.16 17.36
C MET A 61 7.20 0.82 18.04
N PRO A 62 7.39 1.85 18.87
CA PRO A 62 6.31 2.77 19.17
C PRO A 62 5.78 3.40 17.87
N GLY A 63 4.47 3.58 17.82
CA GLY A 63 3.83 4.13 16.63
C GLY A 63 2.49 4.80 16.91
N VAL A 64 2.10 5.63 15.98
CA VAL A 64 0.81 6.31 15.95
C VAL A 64 0.19 6.19 14.58
N SER A 65 -1.09 5.86 14.56
CA SER A 65 -1.92 5.85 13.35
C SER A 65 -3.12 6.76 13.55
N TYR A 66 -3.41 7.58 12.56
CA TYR A 66 -4.63 8.35 12.46
C TYR A 66 -5.39 7.95 11.19
N SER A 67 -6.67 7.69 11.32
CA SER A 67 -7.52 7.44 10.16
C SER A 67 -8.86 8.17 10.27
N LEU A 68 -9.32 8.67 9.14
CA LEU A 68 -10.63 9.30 9.00
C LEU A 68 -11.29 8.72 7.75
N LEU A 69 -12.47 8.18 7.91
CA LEU A 69 -13.35 7.78 6.82
C LEU A 69 -14.64 8.60 6.91
N ARG A 70 -14.96 9.28 5.83
CA ARG A 70 -16.23 9.98 5.61
C ARG A 70 -16.86 9.41 4.36
N SER A 71 -18.07 8.90 4.47
CA SER A 71 -18.76 8.23 3.38
C SER A 71 -20.25 8.28 3.65
N ASP A 72 -21.03 8.49 2.62
CA ASP A 72 -22.50 8.39 2.64
C ASP A 72 -22.96 6.93 2.78
N ASN A 73 -22.20 5.98 2.22
CA ASN A 73 -22.44 4.54 2.35
C ASN A 73 -21.11 3.82 2.58
N ARG A 74 -21.13 2.74 3.37
CA ARG A 74 -19.92 1.99 3.70
C ARG A 74 -19.54 0.95 2.66
N LEU A 75 -20.51 0.36 1.97
CA LEU A 75 -20.28 -0.71 1.02
C LEU A 75 -20.18 -0.18 -0.41
N ASP A 76 -21.04 0.74 -0.77
CA ASP A 76 -21.07 1.38 -2.09
C ASP A 76 -21.30 2.88 -1.95
N PRO A 77 -20.24 3.66 -1.66
CA PRO A 77 -20.35 5.09 -1.49
C PRO A 77 -20.57 5.81 -2.83
N ASN A 78 -21.43 6.85 -2.82
CA ASN A 78 -21.53 7.80 -3.92
C ASN A 78 -20.59 8.98 -3.76
N GLN A 79 -20.28 9.32 -2.50
CA GLN A 79 -19.29 10.34 -2.17
C GLN A 79 -18.61 10.04 -0.84
N GLY A 80 -17.35 10.40 -0.77
CA GLY A 80 -16.61 10.24 0.46
C GLY A 80 -15.12 10.39 0.27
N TYR A 81 -14.42 10.33 1.39
CA TYR A 81 -12.95 10.32 1.40
C TYR A 81 -12.42 9.53 2.59
N ARG A 82 -11.21 9.03 2.42
CA ARG A 82 -10.41 8.40 3.47
C ARG A 82 -9.05 9.07 3.54
N VAL A 83 -8.64 9.39 4.76
CA VAL A 83 -7.29 9.85 5.09
C VAL A 83 -6.70 8.86 6.07
N GLN A 84 -5.50 8.42 5.82
CA GLN A 84 -4.75 7.55 6.72
C GLN A 84 -3.32 8.06 6.82
N PHE A 85 -2.82 8.15 8.04
CA PHE A 85 -1.46 8.49 8.38
C PHE A 85 -0.93 7.51 9.40
N ASP A 86 0.22 6.91 9.13
CA ASP A 86 0.89 5.98 10.01
C ASP A 86 2.35 6.45 10.21
N LEU A 87 2.81 6.47 11.45
CA LEU A 87 4.20 6.78 11.80
C LEU A 87 4.64 5.83 12.90
N ARG A 88 5.80 5.22 12.73
CA ARG A 88 6.43 4.34 13.70
C ARG A 88 7.94 4.46 13.63
N GLY A 89 8.63 4.21 14.75
CA GLY A 89 10.08 4.29 14.77
C GLY A 89 10.69 3.33 15.78
N ALA A 90 11.97 3.06 15.61
CA ALA A 90 12.79 2.25 16.49
C ALA A 90 14.12 2.96 16.74
N VAL A 91 14.70 2.74 17.92
CA VAL A 91 16.01 3.26 18.30
C VAL A 91 16.93 2.10 18.63
N ASP A 92 18.07 2.05 17.96
CA ASP A 92 19.10 1.03 18.17
C ASP A 92 19.52 0.96 19.65
N GLY A 93 19.76 -0.25 20.16
CA GLY A 93 20.07 -0.52 21.56
C GLY A 93 18.88 -0.53 22.51
N VAL A 94 17.68 -0.14 22.08
CA VAL A 94 16.44 -0.20 22.87
C VAL A 94 15.56 -1.34 22.35
N LEU A 95 15.92 -2.58 22.64
CA LEU A 95 15.27 -3.80 22.11
C LEU A 95 15.12 -3.78 20.59
N SER A 96 16.07 -3.13 19.92
CA SER A 96 16.07 -2.90 18.49
C SER A 96 17.48 -2.97 17.94
N ASP A 97 17.62 -3.51 16.73
CA ASP A 97 18.89 -3.72 16.04
C ASP A 97 19.22 -2.57 15.07
N ALA A 98 18.33 -1.58 14.95
CA ALA A 98 18.53 -0.47 14.03
C ALA A 98 17.75 0.79 14.45
N ASN A 99 18.23 1.96 13.99
CA ASN A 99 17.47 3.20 14.01
C ASN A 99 16.59 3.26 12.78
N VAL A 100 15.26 3.32 12.95
CA VAL A 100 14.31 3.39 11.86
C VAL A 100 13.22 4.40 12.18
N LEU A 101 12.88 5.25 11.20
CA LEU A 101 11.66 6.03 11.19
C LEU A 101 10.89 5.69 9.92
N HIS A 102 9.69 5.14 10.08
CA HIS A 102 8.86 4.69 8.96
C HIS A 102 7.51 5.39 9.00
N GLY A 103 7.15 6.01 7.89
CA GLY A 103 5.89 6.73 7.73
C GLY A 103 5.17 6.38 6.43
N ASN A 104 3.83 6.42 6.48
CA ASN A 104 2.98 6.23 5.32
C ASN A 104 1.76 7.14 5.41
N VAL A 105 1.40 7.76 4.29
CA VAL A 105 0.19 8.58 4.13
C VAL A 105 -0.59 8.06 2.95
N MET A 106 -1.88 7.82 3.14
CA MET A 106 -2.80 7.44 2.06
C MET A 106 -4.03 8.34 2.08
N LEU A 107 -4.34 8.87 0.92
CA LEU A 107 -5.54 9.65 0.64
C LEU A 107 -6.36 8.94 -0.42
N LYS A 108 -7.65 8.77 -0.18
CA LYS A 108 -8.61 8.32 -1.18
C LYS A 108 -9.79 9.28 -1.20
N GLY A 109 -10.32 9.53 -2.38
CA GLY A 109 -11.53 10.32 -2.57
C GLY A 109 -12.40 9.73 -3.65
N LEU A 110 -13.71 9.89 -3.49
CA LEU A 110 -14.70 9.43 -4.42
C LEU A 110 -15.84 10.44 -4.49
N THR A 111 -16.28 10.75 -5.68
CA THR A 111 -17.47 11.58 -5.91
C THR A 111 -18.25 11.08 -7.12
N THR A 112 -19.59 11.15 -7.03
CA THR A 112 -20.49 10.86 -8.16
C THR A 112 -21.01 12.17 -8.69
N VAL A 113 -20.90 12.36 -10.01
CA VAL A 113 -21.38 13.52 -10.75
C VAL A 113 -22.41 13.03 -11.75
N PHE A 114 -23.50 13.76 -11.91
CA PHE A 114 -24.57 13.43 -12.88
C PHE A 114 -25.10 11.99 -12.73
N ASP A 115 -25.33 11.54 -11.49
CA ASP A 115 -25.93 10.26 -11.06
C ASP A 115 -25.18 8.98 -11.51
N ASN A 116 -24.61 8.96 -12.72
CA ASN A 116 -24.01 7.78 -13.32
C ASN A 116 -22.49 7.86 -13.47
N HIS A 117 -21.88 9.02 -13.25
CA HIS A 117 -20.47 9.27 -13.48
C HIS A 117 -19.74 9.38 -12.14
N ARG A 118 -18.83 8.47 -11.86
CA ARG A 118 -18.04 8.46 -10.62
C ARG A 118 -16.57 8.72 -10.93
N LEU A 119 -15.95 9.52 -10.10
CA LEU A 119 -14.52 9.77 -10.11
C LEU A 119 -13.93 9.32 -8.79
N LEU A 120 -12.88 8.52 -8.90
CA LEU A 120 -12.11 8.05 -7.75
C LEU A 120 -10.67 8.55 -7.92
N GLY A 121 -10.10 8.99 -6.80
CA GLY A 121 -8.70 9.37 -6.71
C GLY A 121 -8.04 8.68 -5.53
N ARG A 122 -6.80 8.27 -5.70
CA ARG A 122 -5.95 7.74 -4.63
C ARG A 122 -4.56 8.32 -4.77
N VAL A 123 -3.97 8.69 -3.64
CA VAL A 123 -2.56 9.07 -3.56
C VAL A 123 -1.96 8.44 -2.31
N GLN A 124 -0.77 7.88 -2.45
CA GLN A 124 0.00 7.30 -1.36
C GLN A 124 1.44 7.80 -1.40
N PHE A 125 1.95 8.14 -0.23
CA PHE A 125 3.35 8.47 0.01
C PHE A 125 3.86 7.61 1.16
N GLY A 126 5.05 7.07 1.01
CA GLY A 126 5.74 6.35 2.06
C GLY A 126 7.20 6.74 2.17
N GLY A 127 7.77 6.63 3.38
CA GLY A 127 9.18 6.90 3.61
C GLY A 127 9.74 6.11 4.80
N THR A 128 10.96 5.61 4.65
CA THR A 128 11.75 4.93 5.69
C THR A 128 13.13 5.56 5.79
N GLU A 129 13.37 6.25 6.91
CA GLU A 129 14.66 6.80 7.23
C GLU A 129 15.42 5.89 8.19
N THR A 130 16.70 5.66 7.92
CA THR A 130 17.57 4.79 8.70
C THR A 130 19.02 5.07 8.43
N ASN A 131 19.90 4.75 9.40
CA ASN A 131 21.35 4.87 9.23
C ASN A 131 21.97 3.76 8.36
N GLY A 132 21.25 2.63 8.14
CA GLY A 132 21.72 1.50 7.34
C GLY A 132 20.57 0.78 6.65
N PHE A 133 20.28 1.12 5.38
CA PHE A 133 19.11 0.60 4.69
C PHE A 133 19.18 -0.92 4.42
N SER A 134 20.35 -1.50 4.22
CA SER A 134 20.52 -2.95 4.04
C SER A 134 20.07 -3.76 5.27
N ALA A 135 20.12 -3.18 6.47
CA ALA A 135 19.64 -3.81 7.70
C ALA A 135 18.13 -3.65 7.93
N VAL A 136 17.44 -2.88 7.08
CA VAL A 136 15.98 -2.69 7.19
C VAL A 136 15.28 -3.91 6.60
N PRO A 137 14.40 -4.59 7.37
CA PRO A 137 13.68 -5.75 6.87
C PRO A 137 12.65 -5.38 5.79
N PRO A 138 12.24 -6.32 4.92
CA PRO A 138 11.28 -6.09 3.83
C PRO A 138 9.97 -5.43 4.26
N SER A 139 9.46 -5.74 5.45
CA SER A 139 8.22 -5.15 5.99
C SER A 139 8.29 -3.63 6.25
N LEU A 140 9.48 -3.04 6.19
CA LEU A 140 9.73 -1.60 6.34
C LEU A 140 10.31 -0.97 5.08
N ARG A 141 10.47 -1.73 3.99
CA ARG A 141 10.81 -1.23 2.67
C ARG A 141 9.55 -1.04 1.85
N PHE A 142 9.62 -0.19 0.85
CA PHE A 142 8.49 0.08 -0.03
C PHE A 142 8.65 -0.61 -1.37
N PHE A 143 7.53 -1.12 -1.87
CA PHE A 143 7.39 -1.69 -3.20
C PHE A 143 6.12 -1.11 -3.85
N ALA A 144 6.14 -0.97 -5.16
CA ALA A 144 4.96 -0.64 -5.94
C ALA A 144 4.70 -1.74 -6.98
N GLY A 145 3.60 -1.65 -7.70
CA GLY A 145 3.07 -2.68 -8.62
C GLY A 145 1.94 -3.50 -7.99
N GLY A 146 1.00 -3.91 -8.82
CA GLY A 146 -0.19 -4.66 -8.43
C GLY A 146 -1.43 -3.81 -8.14
N ASP A 147 -2.51 -4.47 -7.74
CA ASP A 147 -3.88 -3.92 -7.63
C ASP A 147 -4.00 -2.73 -6.70
N GLN A 148 -3.17 -2.67 -5.67
CA GLN A 148 -3.22 -1.64 -4.63
C GLN A 148 -2.28 -0.46 -4.89
N SER A 149 -1.49 -0.47 -5.97
CA SER A 149 -0.58 0.63 -6.31
C SER A 149 -0.62 1.00 -7.79
N VAL A 150 0.07 0.30 -8.67
CA VAL A 150 0.14 0.55 -10.12
C VAL A 150 -0.27 -0.71 -10.86
N ARG A 151 -1.51 -0.76 -11.36
CA ARG A 151 -2.02 -1.87 -12.18
C ARG A 151 -1.28 -1.92 -13.51
N GLY A 152 -1.18 -3.11 -14.11
CA GLY A 152 -0.38 -3.37 -15.30
C GLY A 152 1.02 -3.90 -14.97
N TYR A 153 1.47 -3.74 -13.73
CA TYR A 153 2.71 -4.30 -13.19
C TYR A 153 2.42 -5.42 -12.20
N ASP A 154 3.31 -6.38 -12.10
CA ASP A 154 3.18 -7.46 -11.13
C ASP A 154 3.27 -6.94 -9.69
N TYR A 155 2.71 -7.71 -8.76
CA TYR A 155 2.75 -7.36 -7.34
C TYR A 155 4.19 -7.17 -6.85
N GLN A 156 4.46 -6.02 -6.23
CA GLN A 156 5.77 -5.64 -5.70
C GLN A 156 6.93 -5.61 -6.72
N SER A 157 6.63 -5.53 -8.01
CA SER A 157 7.67 -5.55 -9.07
C SER A 157 8.36 -4.22 -9.31
N LEU A 158 7.78 -3.12 -8.82
CA LEU A 158 8.34 -1.78 -8.99
C LEU A 158 9.12 -1.37 -7.74
N SER A 159 10.42 -1.54 -7.79
CA SER A 159 11.36 -1.11 -6.76
C SER A 159 12.78 -1.02 -7.31
N PRO A 160 13.71 -0.39 -6.57
CA PRO A 160 15.14 -0.51 -6.85
C PRO A 160 15.57 -1.97 -6.92
N GLU A 161 16.59 -2.22 -7.75
CA GLU A 161 17.18 -3.53 -7.96
C GLU A 161 18.61 -3.57 -7.40
N ASN A 162 19.04 -4.76 -7.02
CA ASN A 162 20.45 -5.02 -6.73
C ASN A 162 21.22 -5.29 -8.05
N ASN A 163 22.52 -5.59 -7.95
CA ASN A 163 23.38 -5.84 -9.10
C ASN A 163 22.99 -7.12 -9.90
N ARG A 164 22.11 -7.96 -9.37
CA ARG A 164 21.60 -9.18 -10.02
C ARG A 164 20.23 -8.99 -10.66
N GLY A 165 19.61 -7.83 -10.48
CA GLY A 165 18.25 -7.54 -10.94
C GLY A 165 17.14 -7.94 -9.96
N ASP A 166 17.47 -8.35 -8.71
CA ASP A 166 16.47 -8.66 -7.71
C ASP A 166 15.86 -7.38 -7.15
N LYS A 167 14.56 -7.39 -6.95
CA LYS A 167 13.80 -6.27 -6.38
C LYS A 167 14.03 -6.19 -4.87
N ILE A 168 14.74 -5.17 -4.43
CA ILE A 168 15.16 -5.02 -3.02
C ILE A 168 14.34 -4.04 -2.20
N GLY A 169 13.30 -3.45 -2.79
CA GLY A 169 12.49 -2.41 -2.14
C GLY A 169 13.20 -1.06 -2.03
N GLY A 170 12.43 0.00 -1.95
CA GLY A 170 12.91 1.38 -1.84
C GLY A 170 12.70 1.98 -0.46
N ARG A 171 13.42 3.09 -0.23
CA ARG A 171 13.22 3.94 0.96
C ARG A 171 11.91 4.70 0.90
N TYR A 172 11.50 5.10 -0.29
CA TYR A 172 10.34 5.95 -0.53
C TYR A 172 9.37 5.29 -1.48
N LEU A 173 8.11 5.65 -1.35
CA LEU A 173 7.01 5.25 -2.23
C LEU A 173 6.24 6.49 -2.67
N PHE A 174 5.93 6.53 -3.93
CA PHE A 174 4.84 7.34 -4.47
C PHE A 174 3.94 6.47 -5.32
N ALA A 175 2.63 6.53 -5.10
CA ALA A 175 1.64 5.91 -5.98
C ALA A 175 0.39 6.80 -6.05
N ALA A 176 -0.10 7.03 -7.25
CA ALA A 176 -1.32 7.79 -7.51
C ALA A 176 -2.20 7.04 -8.51
N SER A 177 -3.50 7.20 -8.39
CA SER A 177 -4.49 6.60 -9.29
C SER A 177 -5.65 7.55 -9.49
N VAL A 178 -6.09 7.65 -10.73
CA VAL A 178 -7.38 8.29 -11.08
C VAL A 178 -8.19 7.26 -11.86
N GLU A 179 -9.42 7.04 -11.41
CA GLU A 179 -10.35 6.10 -12.03
C GLU A 179 -11.68 6.80 -12.29
N TYR A 180 -12.18 6.66 -13.50
CA TYR A 180 -13.51 7.05 -13.90
C TYR A 180 -14.38 5.81 -14.06
N GLN A 181 -15.59 5.85 -13.48
CA GLN A 181 -16.57 4.79 -13.60
C GLN A 181 -17.88 5.34 -14.17
N TYR A 182 -18.51 4.54 -15.04
CA TYR A 182 -19.84 4.79 -15.58
C TYR A 182 -20.81 3.69 -15.17
N SER A 183 -21.88 4.05 -14.45
CA SER A 183 -22.91 3.13 -13.98
C SER A 183 -23.85 2.76 -15.13
N LEU A 184 -23.76 1.51 -15.61
CA LEU A 184 -24.69 0.96 -16.60
C LEU A 184 -26.05 0.58 -15.99
N THR A 185 -25.98 0.05 -14.77
CA THR A 185 -27.11 -0.34 -13.94
C THR A 185 -26.76 -0.13 -12.47
N ASP A 186 -27.68 -0.33 -11.56
CA ASP A 186 -27.44 -0.26 -10.11
C ASP A 186 -26.33 -1.21 -9.64
N LYS A 187 -26.07 -2.29 -10.41
CA LYS A 187 -25.11 -3.33 -10.04
C LYS A 187 -23.85 -3.39 -10.89
N TRP A 188 -23.87 -2.81 -12.08
CA TRP A 188 -22.76 -2.91 -13.04
C TRP A 188 -22.23 -1.56 -13.43
N ARG A 189 -20.91 -1.40 -13.35
CA ARG A 189 -20.19 -0.21 -13.80
C ARG A 189 -19.05 -0.59 -14.71
N LEU A 190 -18.81 0.22 -15.73
CA LEU A 190 -17.56 0.21 -16.49
C LEU A 190 -16.58 1.19 -15.86
N ALA A 191 -15.31 0.85 -15.87
CA ALA A 191 -14.25 1.69 -15.35
C ALA A 191 -13.12 1.85 -16.36
N THR A 192 -12.46 3.01 -16.33
CA THR A 192 -11.17 3.25 -16.96
C THR A 192 -10.28 4.00 -15.98
N PHE A 193 -8.97 3.75 -16.03
CA PHE A 193 -8.05 4.31 -15.05
C PHE A 193 -6.66 4.57 -15.61
N ILE A 194 -5.97 5.43 -14.90
CA ILE A 194 -4.55 5.67 -15.02
C ILE A 194 -3.93 5.62 -13.62
N ASP A 195 -2.89 4.80 -13.47
CA ASP A 195 -2.10 4.67 -12.26
C ASP A 195 -0.68 5.11 -12.55
N GLN A 196 -0.06 5.83 -11.61
CA GLN A 196 1.36 6.18 -11.67
C GLN A 196 2.02 5.93 -10.32
N GLY A 197 3.23 5.41 -10.34
CA GLY A 197 3.99 5.22 -9.11
C GLY A 197 5.29 4.49 -9.31
N ASN A 198 6.07 4.48 -8.25
CA ASN A 198 7.29 3.68 -8.12
C ASN A 198 7.74 3.69 -6.65
N SER A 199 8.66 2.79 -6.29
CA SER A 199 9.47 2.97 -5.10
C SER A 199 10.92 3.30 -5.48
N PHE A 200 11.60 4.07 -4.64
CA PHE A 200 12.89 4.67 -4.96
C PHE A 200 13.73 4.94 -3.71
N ASN A 201 15.04 5.17 -3.88
CA ASN A 201 15.98 5.39 -2.78
C ASN A 201 16.40 6.86 -2.57
N SER A 202 16.13 7.75 -3.55
CA SER A 202 16.44 9.17 -3.50
C SER A 202 15.18 10.00 -3.72
N LEU A 203 15.09 11.17 -3.08
CA LEU A 203 14.00 12.14 -3.30
C LEU A 203 14.22 13.00 -4.55
N ASP A 204 15.28 12.78 -5.32
CA ASP A 204 15.40 13.34 -6.66
C ASP A 204 14.21 12.87 -7.50
N ILE A 205 13.91 13.57 -8.59
CA ILE A 205 12.73 13.28 -9.42
C ILE A 205 12.70 11.79 -9.78
N PRO A 206 11.82 10.98 -9.16
CA PRO A 206 11.80 9.56 -9.44
C PRO A 206 11.21 9.29 -10.83
N THR A 207 11.74 8.31 -11.53
CA THR A 207 11.09 7.80 -12.73
C THR A 207 9.82 7.05 -12.33
N LEU A 208 8.66 7.67 -12.55
CA LEU A 208 7.38 7.04 -12.30
C LEU A 208 7.04 6.08 -13.44
N LYS A 209 6.44 4.96 -13.09
CA LYS A 209 5.89 3.97 -14.01
C LYS A 209 4.39 4.18 -14.14
N THR A 210 3.86 4.01 -15.34
CA THR A 210 2.48 4.30 -15.68
C THR A 210 1.75 3.04 -16.12
N GLY A 211 0.61 2.77 -15.50
CA GLY A 211 -0.32 1.74 -15.91
C GLY A 211 -1.66 2.36 -16.32
N VAL A 212 -2.24 1.85 -17.41
CA VAL A 212 -3.56 2.27 -17.89
C VAL A 212 -4.43 1.04 -18.10
N GLY A 213 -5.73 1.22 -18.00
CA GLY A 213 -6.61 0.08 -18.22
C GLY A 213 -8.09 0.41 -18.15
N PHE A 214 -8.85 -0.64 -18.33
CA PHE A 214 -10.30 -0.61 -18.21
C PHE A 214 -10.78 -1.85 -17.47
N GLY A 215 -11.98 -1.79 -16.91
CA GLY A 215 -12.50 -2.90 -16.14
C GLY A 215 -13.99 -2.81 -15.89
N VAL A 216 -14.47 -3.81 -15.17
CA VAL A 216 -15.86 -3.94 -14.78
C VAL A 216 -15.96 -4.00 -13.26
N ARG A 217 -16.97 -3.35 -12.74
CA ARG A 217 -17.32 -3.35 -11.31
C ARG A 217 -18.69 -4.01 -11.15
N TRP A 218 -18.76 -4.99 -10.26
CA TRP A 218 -20.03 -5.58 -9.87
C TRP A 218 -20.29 -5.30 -8.39
N VAL A 219 -21.37 -4.57 -8.13
CA VAL A 219 -21.81 -4.24 -6.76
C VAL A 219 -22.52 -5.44 -6.18
N SER A 220 -21.81 -6.22 -5.38
CA SER A 220 -22.34 -7.38 -4.68
C SER A 220 -22.84 -7.02 -3.28
N PRO A 221 -23.67 -7.87 -2.62
CA PRO A 221 -24.11 -7.66 -1.25
C PRO A 221 -22.98 -7.54 -0.20
N VAL A 222 -21.79 -8.03 -0.54
CA VAL A 222 -20.60 -8.01 0.34
C VAL A 222 -19.58 -6.94 -0.05
N GLY A 223 -19.92 -6.10 -1.04
CA GLY A 223 -19.08 -5.04 -1.58
C GLY A 223 -18.75 -5.20 -3.05
N PRO A 224 -18.15 -4.18 -3.67
CA PRO A 224 -17.80 -4.23 -5.09
C PRO A 224 -16.72 -5.28 -5.39
N LEU A 225 -16.96 -6.05 -6.44
CA LEU A 225 -15.97 -6.88 -7.11
C LEU A 225 -15.45 -6.13 -8.33
N ARG A 226 -14.14 -6.12 -8.53
CA ARG A 226 -13.46 -5.39 -9.59
C ARG A 226 -12.63 -6.34 -10.42
N LEU A 227 -12.80 -6.28 -11.73
CA LEU A 227 -12.02 -7.02 -12.70
C LEU A 227 -11.46 -6.03 -13.72
N ASP A 228 -10.14 -5.92 -13.78
CA ASP A 228 -9.43 -4.95 -14.60
C ASP A 228 -8.49 -5.63 -15.58
N LEU A 229 -8.44 -5.12 -16.80
CA LEU A 229 -7.39 -5.35 -17.77
C LEU A 229 -6.50 -4.11 -17.80
N ALA A 230 -5.23 -4.27 -17.47
CA ALA A 230 -4.27 -3.19 -17.34
C ALA A 230 -3.02 -3.45 -18.18
N HIS A 231 -2.50 -2.38 -18.77
CA HIS A 231 -1.27 -2.38 -19.57
C HIS A 231 -0.26 -1.43 -18.94
N ALA A 232 0.98 -1.91 -18.79
CA ALA A 232 2.12 -1.11 -18.38
C ALA A 232 2.66 -0.32 -19.58
N LEU A 233 2.70 1.01 -19.50
CA LEU A 233 3.19 1.85 -20.62
C LEU A 233 4.72 1.90 -20.72
N ASP A 234 5.40 1.63 -19.62
CA ASP A 234 6.86 1.73 -19.51
C ASP A 234 7.55 0.35 -19.44
N ASP A 235 6.86 -0.71 -19.82
CA ASP A 235 7.35 -2.08 -19.82
C ASP A 235 6.69 -2.88 -20.94
N ASP A 236 7.44 -3.76 -21.60
CA ASP A 236 6.95 -4.62 -22.69
C ASP A 236 6.08 -5.79 -22.20
N GLY A 237 5.66 -5.78 -20.95
CA GLY A 237 5.00 -6.88 -20.23
C GLY A 237 3.57 -7.23 -20.66
N GLY A 238 3.00 -6.60 -21.70
CA GLY A 238 1.66 -6.95 -22.20
C GLY A 238 0.51 -6.48 -21.30
N VAL A 239 -0.64 -7.14 -21.44
CA VAL A 239 -1.86 -6.85 -20.67
C VAL A 239 -1.97 -7.83 -19.50
N ARG A 240 -2.24 -7.31 -18.31
CA ARG A 240 -2.43 -8.10 -17.09
C ARG A 240 -3.87 -8.02 -16.59
N LEU A 241 -4.34 -9.13 -16.05
CA LEU A 241 -5.64 -9.21 -15.41
C LEU A 241 -5.48 -8.97 -13.90
N HIS A 242 -6.27 -8.05 -13.37
CA HIS A 242 -6.33 -7.72 -11.96
C HIS A 242 -7.71 -8.01 -11.38
N PHE A 243 -7.74 -8.65 -10.22
CA PHE A 243 -8.99 -8.93 -9.50
C PHE A 243 -8.90 -8.42 -8.08
N SER A 244 -9.89 -7.64 -7.65
CA SER A 244 -9.97 -7.21 -6.27
C SER A 244 -11.41 -7.14 -5.76
N MET A 245 -11.56 -7.24 -4.44
CA MET A 245 -12.85 -7.21 -3.76
C MET A 245 -12.75 -6.32 -2.52
N GLY A 246 -13.81 -5.58 -2.26
CA GLY A 246 -13.93 -4.77 -1.06
C GLY A 246 -14.33 -3.32 -1.33
N PRO A 247 -14.59 -2.52 -0.26
CA PRO A 247 -15.00 -1.14 -0.41
C PRO A 247 -13.92 -0.30 -1.08
N GLU A 248 -14.35 0.75 -1.78
CA GLU A 248 -13.46 1.63 -2.56
C GLU A 248 -12.72 2.66 -1.68
N LEU A 249 -13.31 3.02 -0.54
CA LEU A 249 -12.75 3.95 0.45
C LEU A 249 -12.19 3.25 1.69
#